data_b425e383ce8c816015454e528b597ab4
#
_entry.id   b425e383ce8c816015454e528b597ab4
#
_cell.length_a   1.000
_cell.length_b   1.000
_cell.length_c   1.000
_cell.angle_alpha   90.00
_cell.angle_beta   90.00
_cell.angle_gamma   90.00
#
_symmetry.space_group_name_H-M   'P 1'
#
loop_
_entity.id
_entity.type
_entity.pdbx_description
1 polymer ?
#
loop_
_entity_poly.entity_id
_entity_poly.type
_entity_poly.pdbx_seq_one_letter_code
_entity_poly.pdbx_strand_id
1 'polypeptide(L)'
;ASDFTEHGFTFPKTATCTKENYRDIALPFDFPVIVKPSNSVAYWNCRFPHKKKVFVAENQAEFSAILTAIYGSSYQDPLIIQEYIPGDDSNMRVMNCYCGSDRRVRLIALGHALLEEHSPEGIGSYAAIITAHDEALSQRMRAFLEAVGYVGFANFDMKLDPRDGQYKLFEMNLRQGRSSYYVTAAGYN
;
A
#
# COMPACT_ATOMS: atom_id res chain seq x y z
N ALA A 1 -11.62 -6.47 4.11
CA ALA A 1 -10.51 -6.87 5.01
C ALA A 1 -10.71 -8.27 5.59
N SER A 2 -11.95 -8.64 6.04
CA SER A 2 -12.23 -9.97 6.59
C SER A 2 -11.75 -11.11 5.69
N ASP A 3 -12.12 -11.09 4.43
CA ASP A 3 -11.80 -12.14 3.48
C ASP A 3 -10.29 -12.36 3.32
N PHE A 4 -9.50 -11.28 3.29
CA PHE A 4 -8.04 -11.39 3.24
C PHE A 4 -7.46 -12.00 4.52
N THR A 5 -8.00 -11.63 5.69
CA THR A 5 -7.51 -12.15 6.97
C THR A 5 -7.81 -13.64 7.12
N GLU A 6 -8.96 -14.12 6.65
CA GLU A 6 -9.31 -15.54 6.61
C GLU A 6 -8.34 -16.38 5.76
N HIS A 7 -7.72 -15.74 4.75
CA HIS A 7 -6.67 -16.35 3.93
C HIS A 7 -5.25 -16.10 4.47
N GLY A 8 -5.12 -15.64 5.72
CA GLY A 8 -3.83 -15.48 6.39
C GLY A 8 -3.01 -14.28 5.95
N PHE A 9 -3.64 -13.26 5.33
CA PHE A 9 -2.99 -11.99 5.06
C PHE A 9 -3.04 -11.07 6.28
N THR A 10 -1.97 -10.32 6.48
CA THR A 10 -1.85 -9.31 7.54
C THR A 10 -1.76 -7.92 6.94
N PHE A 11 -2.16 -6.94 7.71
CA PHE A 11 -2.23 -5.53 7.31
C PHE A 11 -1.53 -4.65 8.34
N PRO A 12 -1.01 -3.49 7.96
CA PRO A 12 -0.64 -2.47 8.93
C PRO A 12 -1.85 -2.10 9.79
N LYS A 13 -1.65 -1.88 11.09
CA LYS A 13 -2.69 -1.30 11.93
C LYS A 13 -3.09 0.04 11.34
N THR A 14 -4.39 0.30 11.26
CA THR A 14 -4.93 1.45 10.54
C THR A 14 -6.01 2.14 11.35
N ALA A 15 -5.96 3.48 11.37
CA ALA A 15 -7.00 4.34 11.89
C ALA A 15 -7.45 5.32 10.81
N THR A 16 -8.67 5.83 10.93
CA THR A 16 -9.22 6.86 10.05
C THR A 16 -9.32 8.17 10.81
N CYS A 17 -8.76 9.23 10.26
CA CYS A 17 -8.82 10.58 10.79
C CYS A 17 -9.70 11.44 9.88
N THR A 18 -10.62 12.19 10.46
CA THR A 18 -11.51 13.11 9.74
C THR A 18 -11.27 14.55 10.18
N LYS A 19 -11.82 15.49 9.43
CA LYS A 19 -11.73 16.92 9.78
C LYS A 19 -12.35 17.25 11.13
N GLU A 20 -13.32 16.46 11.58
CA GLU A 20 -14.02 16.64 12.85
C GLU A 20 -13.19 16.17 14.05
N ASN A 21 -12.38 15.11 13.86
CA ASN A 21 -11.66 14.47 14.97
C ASN A 21 -10.13 14.66 14.96
N TYR A 22 -9.56 15.33 13.96
CA TYR A 22 -8.09 15.37 13.77
C TYR A 22 -7.31 15.99 14.94
N ARG A 23 -7.95 16.81 15.76
CA ARG A 23 -7.30 17.45 16.90
C ARG A 23 -7.18 16.54 18.12
N ASP A 24 -8.10 15.58 18.25
CA ASP A 24 -8.26 14.75 19.44
C ASP A 24 -8.13 13.25 19.15
N ILE A 25 -7.71 12.89 17.93
CA ILE A 25 -7.59 11.49 17.54
C ILE A 25 -6.53 10.77 18.37
N ALA A 26 -6.93 9.70 19.06
CA ALA A 26 -6.02 8.76 19.71
C ALA A 26 -5.72 7.61 18.75
N LEU A 27 -4.43 7.31 18.56
CA LEU A 27 -4.01 6.20 17.72
C LEU A 27 -3.88 4.92 18.54
N PRO A 28 -4.33 3.76 18.01
CA PRO A 28 -4.20 2.47 18.70
C PRO A 28 -2.82 1.81 18.45
N PHE A 29 -1.82 2.56 18.02
CA PHE A 29 -0.44 2.12 17.74
C PHE A 29 0.54 3.28 17.90
N ASP A 30 1.81 2.95 18.10
CA ASP A 30 2.89 3.88 18.40
C ASP A 30 3.45 4.56 17.14
N PHE A 31 4.20 5.65 17.35
CA PHE A 31 5.00 6.30 16.32
C PHE A 31 6.28 5.48 15.97
N PRO A 32 6.80 5.64 14.76
CA PRO A 32 6.33 6.51 13.68
C PRO A 32 5.06 6.00 13.00
N VAL A 33 4.32 6.92 12.36
CA VAL A 33 3.10 6.59 11.64
C VAL A 33 3.11 7.17 10.22
N ILE A 34 2.38 6.51 9.33
CA ILE A 34 2.13 6.97 7.96
C ILE A 34 0.82 7.75 7.93
N VAL A 35 0.82 8.91 7.27
CA VAL A 35 -0.38 9.71 6.97
C VAL A 35 -0.55 9.82 5.47
N LYS A 36 -1.69 9.38 4.95
CA LYS A 36 -2.03 9.45 3.53
C LYS A 36 -3.50 9.79 3.30
N PRO A 37 -3.85 10.47 2.18
CA PRO A 37 -5.25 10.77 1.86
C PRO A 37 -6.01 9.50 1.46
N SER A 38 -7.29 9.42 1.84
CA SER A 38 -8.19 8.38 1.32
C SER A 38 -8.66 8.70 -0.11
N ASN A 39 -8.74 9.97 -0.47
CA ASN A 39 -9.10 10.46 -1.79
C ASN A 39 -7.92 11.20 -2.41
N SER A 40 -7.14 10.49 -3.22
CA SER A 40 -5.96 11.04 -3.88
C SER A 40 -6.29 12.13 -4.91
N VAL A 41 -7.45 12.07 -5.58
CA VAL A 41 -7.89 13.05 -6.57
C VAL A 41 -8.22 14.39 -5.91
N ALA A 42 -9.04 14.37 -4.85
CA ALA A 42 -9.34 15.57 -4.07
C ALA A 42 -8.08 16.17 -3.44
N TYR A 43 -7.22 15.31 -2.90
CA TYR A 43 -5.96 15.73 -2.31
C TYR A 43 -5.01 16.36 -3.33
N TRP A 44 -4.95 15.85 -4.56
CA TRP A 44 -4.10 16.40 -5.61
C TRP A 44 -4.40 17.88 -5.89
N ASN A 45 -5.67 18.27 -5.84
CA ASN A 45 -6.14 19.63 -6.07
C ASN A 45 -5.87 20.60 -4.90
N CYS A 46 -5.54 20.08 -3.71
CA CYS A 46 -5.24 20.91 -2.55
C CYS A 46 -3.85 21.52 -2.63
N ARG A 47 -3.68 22.72 -2.07
CA ARG A 47 -2.39 23.42 -1.98
C ARG A 47 -2.09 23.78 -0.54
N PHE A 48 -0.93 23.38 -0.07
CA PHE A 48 -0.37 23.74 1.22
C PHE A 48 1.17 23.55 1.21
N PRO A 49 1.92 24.23 2.10
CA PRO A 49 3.37 24.11 2.16
C PRO A 49 3.83 22.67 2.42
N HIS A 50 4.95 22.27 1.82
CA HIS A 50 5.59 20.95 2.01
C HIS A 50 4.69 19.75 1.74
N LYS A 51 3.71 19.92 0.86
CA LYS A 51 2.79 18.84 0.46
C LYS A 51 3.57 17.63 -0.07
N LYS A 52 3.22 16.47 0.44
CA LYS A 52 3.71 15.15 -0.02
C LYS A 52 2.52 14.23 -0.27
N LYS A 53 2.71 13.22 -1.10
CA LYS A 53 1.72 12.16 -1.31
C LYS A 53 1.51 11.32 -0.05
N VAL A 54 2.59 11.06 0.69
CA VAL A 54 2.63 10.28 1.93
C VAL A 54 3.55 11.00 2.90
N PHE A 55 3.15 11.10 4.17
CA PHE A 55 3.97 11.62 5.26
C PHE A 55 4.34 10.51 6.22
N VAL A 56 5.53 10.59 6.77
CA VAL A 56 5.93 9.88 7.98
C VAL A 56 5.93 10.89 9.10
N ALA A 57 5.26 10.60 10.20
CA ALA A 57 5.31 11.39 11.43
C ALA A 57 6.05 10.57 12.49
N GLU A 58 7.17 11.10 12.99
CA GLU A 58 8.02 10.43 13.96
C GLU A 58 7.47 10.55 15.40
N ASN A 59 6.61 11.54 15.64
CA ASN A 59 6.07 11.86 16.95
C ASN A 59 4.75 12.62 16.85
N GLN A 60 4.09 12.81 18.01
CA GLN A 60 2.80 13.50 18.11
C GLN A 60 2.83 14.95 17.60
N ALA A 61 3.94 15.67 17.79
CA ALA A 61 4.04 17.07 17.38
C ALA A 61 4.05 17.18 15.84
N GLU A 62 4.85 16.35 15.17
CA GLU A 62 4.87 16.26 13.70
C GLU A 62 3.53 15.80 13.14
N PHE A 63 2.93 14.78 13.75
CA PHE A 63 1.61 14.27 13.37
C PHE A 63 0.56 15.38 13.42
N SER A 64 0.48 16.13 14.52
CA SER A 64 -0.47 17.24 14.67
C SER A 64 -0.21 18.38 13.66
N ALA A 65 1.05 18.68 13.36
CA ALA A 65 1.41 19.68 12.37
C ALA A 65 0.99 19.26 10.96
N ILE A 66 1.21 18.00 10.58
CA ILE A 66 0.80 17.43 9.29
C ILE A 66 -0.73 17.50 9.13
N LEU A 67 -1.50 17.04 10.13
CA LEU A 67 -2.96 17.07 10.10
C LEU A 67 -3.49 18.50 9.99
N THR A 68 -2.89 19.43 10.74
CA THR A 68 -3.26 20.84 10.71
C THR A 68 -3.00 21.45 9.33
N ALA A 69 -1.87 21.15 8.71
CA ALA A 69 -1.55 21.63 7.37
C ALA A 69 -2.53 21.09 6.32
N ILE A 70 -2.85 19.79 6.39
CA ILE A 70 -3.77 19.16 5.44
C ILE A 70 -5.19 19.71 5.60
N TYR A 71 -5.76 19.69 6.82
CA TYR A 71 -7.13 20.14 7.07
C TYR A 71 -7.29 21.65 7.12
N GLY A 72 -6.18 22.40 7.20
CA GLY A 72 -6.13 23.84 6.96
C GLY A 72 -6.24 24.23 5.48
N SER A 73 -6.07 23.24 4.57
CA SER A 73 -6.26 23.41 3.12
C SER A 73 -7.72 23.17 2.72
N SER A 74 -7.95 23.03 1.40
CA SER A 74 -9.28 22.68 0.86
C SER A 74 -9.64 21.20 1.00
N TYR A 75 -8.78 20.35 1.57
CA TYR A 75 -9.05 18.93 1.75
C TYR A 75 -10.12 18.67 2.80
N GLN A 76 -11.15 17.86 2.46
CA GLN A 76 -12.29 17.58 3.34
C GLN A 76 -12.49 16.10 3.63
N ASP A 77 -11.86 15.23 2.83
CA ASP A 77 -12.04 13.78 2.96
C ASP A 77 -11.21 13.20 4.12
N PRO A 78 -11.50 11.97 4.55
CA PRO A 78 -10.71 11.31 5.57
C PRO A 78 -9.24 11.11 5.19
N LEU A 79 -8.38 11.07 6.21
CA LEU A 79 -7.01 10.61 6.12
C LEU A 79 -6.91 9.20 6.67
N ILE A 80 -6.07 8.40 6.05
CA ILE A 80 -5.69 7.07 6.51
C ILE A 80 -4.39 7.22 7.31
N ILE A 81 -4.43 6.79 8.55
CA ILE A 81 -3.27 6.73 9.43
C ILE A 81 -2.89 5.26 9.59
N GLN A 82 -1.65 4.91 9.28
CA GLN A 82 -1.18 3.53 9.39
C GLN A 82 0.08 3.45 10.25
N GLU A 83 0.24 2.34 10.98
CA GLU A 83 1.52 2.05 11.61
C GLU A 83 2.64 2.01 10.55
N TYR A 84 3.79 2.52 10.90
CA TYR A 84 4.97 2.43 10.05
C TYR A 84 5.54 1.01 10.09
N ILE A 85 5.66 0.37 8.93
CA ILE A 85 6.34 -0.90 8.80
C ILE A 85 7.82 -0.62 8.54
N PRO A 86 8.73 -1.00 9.45
CA PRO A 86 10.15 -0.73 9.30
C PRO A 86 10.78 -1.47 8.11
N GLY A 87 12.02 -1.14 7.81
CA GLY A 87 12.76 -1.66 6.67
C GLY A 87 12.86 -0.65 5.52
N ASP A 88 13.80 -0.88 4.65
CA ASP A 88 14.08 -0.05 3.48
C ASP A 88 13.30 -0.50 2.23
N ASP A 89 13.65 0.02 1.07
CA ASP A 89 13.02 -0.27 -0.22
C ASP A 89 13.07 -1.78 -0.52
N SER A 90 14.14 -2.47 -0.11
CA SER A 90 14.30 -3.91 -0.35
C SER A 90 13.30 -4.78 0.42
N ASN A 91 12.57 -4.23 1.39
CA ASN A 91 11.47 -4.91 2.06
C ASN A 91 10.16 -4.86 1.24
N MET A 92 10.08 -3.98 0.24
CA MET A 92 8.89 -3.84 -0.58
C MET A 92 8.74 -4.99 -1.58
N ARG A 93 7.50 -5.41 -1.76
CA ARG A 93 7.10 -6.42 -2.74
C ARG A 93 5.89 -5.93 -3.52
N VAL A 94 5.87 -6.27 -4.79
CA VAL A 94 4.70 -6.07 -5.65
C VAL A 94 4.32 -7.41 -6.27
N MET A 95 3.03 -7.73 -6.26
CA MET A 95 2.55 -8.96 -6.89
C MET A 95 1.52 -8.60 -7.94
N ASN A 96 1.76 -9.04 -9.17
CA ASN A 96 0.81 -8.92 -10.26
C ASN A 96 0.13 -10.26 -10.49
N CYS A 97 -1.19 -10.23 -10.58
CA CYS A 97 -2.02 -11.39 -10.81
C CYS A 97 -2.95 -11.16 -12.00
N TYR A 98 -3.29 -12.25 -12.70
CA TYR A 98 -4.35 -12.26 -13.67
C TYR A 98 -5.24 -13.49 -13.48
N CYS A 99 -6.55 -13.25 -13.40
CA CYS A 99 -7.58 -14.27 -13.30
C CYS A 99 -8.41 -14.29 -14.60
N GLY A 100 -8.58 -15.47 -15.18
CA GLY A 100 -9.40 -15.65 -16.35
C GLY A 100 -10.90 -15.46 -16.09
N SER A 101 -11.71 -15.45 -17.14
CA SER A 101 -13.17 -15.38 -17.04
C SER A 101 -13.79 -16.58 -16.32
N ASP A 102 -13.07 -17.68 -16.25
CA ASP A 102 -13.40 -18.88 -15.46
C ASP A 102 -13.05 -18.74 -13.97
N ARG A 103 -12.62 -17.55 -13.52
CA ARG A 103 -12.22 -17.23 -12.14
C ARG A 103 -11.00 -18.03 -11.64
N ARG A 104 -10.18 -18.54 -12.56
CA ARG A 104 -8.94 -19.23 -12.24
C ARG A 104 -7.75 -18.30 -12.41
N VAL A 105 -6.84 -18.36 -11.45
CA VAL A 105 -5.59 -17.61 -11.51
C VAL A 105 -4.69 -18.20 -12.60
N ARG A 106 -4.38 -17.39 -13.60
CA ARG A 106 -3.56 -17.75 -14.78
C ARG A 106 -2.13 -17.27 -14.65
N LEU A 107 -1.93 -16.16 -13.93
CA LEU A 107 -0.62 -15.57 -13.68
C LEU A 107 -0.52 -15.09 -12.25
N ILE A 108 0.59 -15.40 -11.61
CA ILE A 108 1.11 -14.72 -10.41
C ILE A 108 2.58 -14.43 -10.67
N ALA A 109 2.95 -13.17 -10.50
CA ALA A 109 4.33 -12.73 -10.61
C ALA A 109 4.67 -11.84 -9.42
N LEU A 110 5.60 -12.31 -8.59
CA LEU A 110 6.13 -11.57 -7.45
C LEU A 110 7.34 -10.76 -7.89
N GLY A 111 7.33 -9.47 -7.61
CA GLY A 111 8.44 -8.55 -7.79
C GLY A 111 9.03 -8.15 -6.44
N HIS A 112 10.36 -8.13 -6.38
CA HIS A 112 11.13 -7.58 -5.28
C HIS A 112 11.63 -6.20 -5.68
N ALA A 113 11.20 -5.17 -4.97
CA ALA A 113 11.67 -3.81 -5.19
C ALA A 113 13.13 -3.70 -4.70
N LEU A 114 13.99 -3.16 -5.56
CA LEU A 114 15.37 -2.83 -5.22
C LEU A 114 15.50 -1.33 -4.91
N LEU A 115 14.60 -0.52 -5.48
CA LEU A 115 14.60 0.93 -5.32
C LEU A 115 13.18 1.46 -5.54
N GLU A 116 12.74 2.35 -4.65
CA GLU A 116 11.54 3.18 -4.83
C GLU A 116 11.89 4.58 -5.34
N GLU A 117 10.92 5.31 -5.86
CA GLU A 117 11.06 6.72 -6.13
C GLU A 117 10.93 7.53 -4.82
N HIS A 118 11.96 8.32 -4.50
CA HIS A 118 12.00 9.15 -3.29
C HIS A 118 11.55 10.60 -3.52
N SER A 119 11.10 10.97 -4.73
CA SER A 119 10.50 12.28 -4.96
C SER A 119 9.18 12.42 -4.20
N PRO A 120 8.80 13.63 -3.76
CA PRO A 120 7.56 13.83 -2.99
C PRO A 120 6.29 13.34 -3.70
N GLU A 121 6.29 13.34 -5.04
CA GLU A 121 5.21 12.89 -5.90
C GLU A 121 5.31 11.41 -6.26
N GLY A 122 6.53 10.85 -6.21
CA GLY A 122 6.86 9.49 -6.66
C GLY A 122 6.80 8.42 -5.57
N ILE A 123 6.81 8.81 -4.30
CA ILE A 123 6.77 7.88 -3.16
C ILE A 123 5.68 6.82 -3.33
N GLY A 124 6.07 5.55 -3.14
CA GLY A 124 5.20 4.38 -3.36
C GLY A 124 5.16 3.92 -4.82
N SER A 125 6.06 4.42 -5.67
CA SER A 125 6.31 3.91 -7.01
C SER A 125 7.67 3.23 -7.06
N TYR A 126 7.78 2.12 -7.78
CA TYR A 126 9.03 1.37 -7.88
C TYR A 126 9.85 1.85 -9.07
N ALA A 127 11.11 2.18 -8.83
CA ALA A 127 12.09 2.56 -9.85
C ALA A 127 12.86 1.35 -10.39
N ALA A 128 13.12 0.35 -9.55
CA ALA A 128 13.78 -0.89 -9.94
C ALA A 128 13.14 -2.10 -9.26
N ILE A 129 12.78 -3.11 -10.04
CA ILE A 129 12.17 -4.37 -9.57
C ILE A 129 12.89 -5.53 -10.25
N ILE A 130 13.14 -6.59 -9.50
CA ILE A 130 13.53 -7.91 -10.03
C ILE A 130 12.44 -8.93 -9.72
N THR A 131 12.37 -10.00 -10.49
CA THR A 131 11.49 -11.12 -10.18
C THR A 131 11.94 -11.81 -8.91
N ALA A 132 10.97 -12.25 -8.10
CA ALA A 132 11.17 -13.00 -6.89
C ALA A 132 10.28 -14.26 -6.89
N HIS A 133 10.58 -15.19 -6.02
CA HIS A 133 9.80 -16.40 -5.85
C HIS A 133 9.49 -16.61 -4.38
N ASP A 134 8.20 -16.81 -4.08
CA ASP A 134 7.68 -17.24 -2.78
C ASP A 134 6.44 -18.09 -3.03
N GLU A 135 6.62 -19.40 -3.00
CA GLU A 135 5.56 -20.36 -3.31
C GLU A 135 4.42 -20.30 -2.31
N ALA A 136 4.72 -20.14 -1.01
CA ALA A 136 3.70 -20.10 0.02
C ALA A 136 2.81 -18.85 -0.12
N LEU A 137 3.42 -17.68 -0.39
CA LEU A 137 2.68 -16.45 -0.66
C LEU A 137 1.86 -16.55 -1.94
N SER A 138 2.42 -17.14 -3.00
CA SER A 138 1.75 -17.33 -4.29
C SER A 138 0.54 -18.26 -4.18
N GLN A 139 0.67 -19.36 -3.47
CA GLN A 139 -0.45 -20.29 -3.23
C GLN A 139 -1.57 -19.63 -2.40
N ARG A 140 -1.21 -18.87 -1.38
CA ARG A 140 -2.15 -18.13 -0.55
C ARG A 140 -2.92 -17.08 -1.36
N MET A 141 -2.22 -16.34 -2.23
CA MET A 141 -2.85 -15.36 -3.12
C MET A 141 -3.77 -16.02 -4.14
N ARG A 142 -3.35 -17.16 -4.70
CA ARG A 142 -4.19 -17.96 -5.59
C ARG A 142 -5.49 -18.39 -4.88
N ALA A 143 -5.37 -18.99 -3.71
CA ALA A 143 -6.51 -19.45 -2.93
C ALA A 143 -7.49 -18.30 -2.62
N PHE A 144 -6.98 -17.14 -2.24
CA PHE A 144 -7.79 -15.95 -2.00
C PHE A 144 -8.52 -15.48 -3.25
N LEU A 145 -7.81 -15.26 -4.37
CA LEU A 145 -8.41 -14.72 -5.60
C LEU A 145 -9.47 -15.68 -6.20
N GLU A 146 -9.22 -16.99 -6.13
CA GLU A 146 -10.18 -17.99 -6.60
C GLU A 146 -11.39 -18.11 -5.67
N ALA A 147 -11.20 -18.00 -4.35
CA ALA A 147 -12.31 -18.05 -3.38
C ALA A 147 -13.27 -16.85 -3.51
N VAL A 148 -12.74 -15.65 -3.74
CA VAL A 148 -13.58 -14.47 -3.98
C VAL A 148 -14.12 -14.40 -5.42
N GLY A 149 -13.72 -15.32 -6.28
CA GLY A 149 -14.18 -15.39 -7.67
C GLY A 149 -13.70 -14.20 -8.52
N TYR A 150 -12.48 -13.70 -8.25
CA TYR A 150 -11.95 -12.53 -8.94
C TYR A 150 -11.73 -12.79 -10.44
N VAL A 151 -11.94 -11.76 -11.27
CA VAL A 151 -11.69 -11.79 -12.72
C VAL A 151 -10.94 -10.54 -13.14
N GLY A 152 -9.91 -10.71 -13.96
CA GLY A 152 -9.10 -9.62 -14.49
C GLY A 152 -7.74 -9.46 -13.81
N PHE A 153 -7.13 -8.29 -13.97
CA PHE A 153 -5.85 -7.96 -13.36
C PHE A 153 -6.00 -7.48 -11.93
N ALA A 154 -5.10 -7.92 -11.08
CA ALA A 154 -4.92 -7.40 -9.73
C ALA A 154 -3.44 -7.11 -9.48
N ASN A 155 -3.16 -6.00 -8.81
CA ASN A 155 -1.82 -5.63 -8.38
C ASN A 155 -1.84 -5.38 -6.87
N PHE A 156 -0.94 -6.01 -6.15
CA PHE A 156 -0.84 -5.93 -4.69
C PHE A 156 0.48 -5.29 -4.31
N ASP A 157 0.41 -4.28 -3.46
CA ASP A 157 1.57 -3.67 -2.83
C ASP A 157 1.68 -4.16 -1.39
N MET A 158 2.86 -4.66 -1.00
CA MET A 158 3.09 -5.23 0.32
C MET A 158 4.53 -4.99 0.79
N LYS A 159 4.75 -5.05 2.08
CA LYS A 159 6.07 -4.91 2.69
C LYS A 159 6.33 -6.09 3.63
N LEU A 160 7.52 -6.65 3.55
CA LEU A 160 8.00 -7.63 4.52
C LEU A 160 8.32 -6.89 5.82
N ASP A 161 7.60 -7.20 6.87
CA ASP A 161 7.85 -6.64 8.19
C ASP A 161 8.97 -7.43 8.88
N PRO A 162 10.15 -6.81 9.12
CA PRO A 162 11.26 -7.51 9.75
C PRO A 162 11.02 -7.85 11.22
N ARG A 163 9.97 -7.30 11.85
CA ARG A 163 9.64 -7.57 13.25
C ARG A 163 9.03 -8.96 13.45
N ASP A 164 8.29 -9.45 12.46
CA ASP A 164 7.56 -10.72 12.54
C ASP A 164 7.75 -11.63 11.31
N GLY A 165 8.49 -11.17 10.30
CA GLY A 165 8.72 -11.90 9.06
C GLY A 165 7.48 -12.07 8.18
N GLN A 166 6.41 -11.30 8.42
CA GLN A 166 5.16 -11.38 7.67
C GLN A 166 5.07 -10.29 6.61
N TYR A 167 4.46 -10.60 5.48
CA TYR A 167 4.08 -9.59 4.50
C TYR A 167 2.85 -8.82 4.98
N LYS A 168 2.98 -7.49 5.12
CA LYS A 168 1.86 -6.58 5.38
C LYS A 168 1.32 -6.07 4.04
N LEU A 169 0.07 -6.36 3.77
CA LEU A 169 -0.61 -5.96 2.54
C LEU A 169 -1.09 -4.50 2.69
N PHE A 170 -0.66 -3.62 1.77
CA PHE A 170 -1.03 -2.20 1.82
C PHE A 170 -2.28 -1.89 1.02
N GLU A 171 -2.35 -2.42 -0.20
CA GLU A 171 -3.50 -2.21 -1.08
C GLU A 171 -3.61 -3.29 -2.15
N MET A 172 -4.82 -3.45 -2.67
CA MET A 172 -5.12 -4.19 -3.88
C MET A 172 -5.64 -3.22 -4.94
N ASN A 173 -4.90 -3.08 -6.02
CA ASN A 173 -5.32 -2.32 -7.18
C ASN A 173 -6.05 -3.23 -8.18
N LEU A 174 -7.30 -2.92 -8.52
CA LEU A 174 -8.15 -3.72 -9.41
C LEU A 174 -7.84 -3.42 -10.90
N ARG A 175 -6.57 -3.40 -11.23
CA ARG A 175 -6.04 -3.05 -12.55
C ARG A 175 -4.61 -3.57 -12.69
N GLN A 176 -4.09 -3.55 -13.90
CA GLN A 176 -2.68 -3.76 -14.16
C GLN A 176 -1.85 -2.66 -13.47
N GLY A 177 -0.81 -3.04 -12.77
CA GLY A 177 0.12 -2.10 -12.14
C GLY A 177 0.99 -1.36 -13.16
N ARG A 178 1.38 -0.12 -12.85
CA ARG A 178 2.34 0.64 -13.66
C ARG A 178 3.68 -0.09 -13.80
N SER A 179 4.06 -0.81 -12.76
CA SER A 179 5.30 -1.58 -12.66
C SER A 179 5.24 -2.98 -13.30
N SER A 180 4.15 -3.35 -14.00
CA SER A 180 3.95 -4.71 -14.52
C SER A 180 4.96 -5.15 -15.58
N TYR A 181 5.77 -4.22 -16.10
CA TYR A 181 6.74 -4.53 -17.16
C TYR A 181 7.77 -5.61 -16.78
N TYR A 182 8.10 -5.78 -15.48
CA TYR A 182 8.99 -6.85 -15.06
C TYR A 182 8.45 -8.25 -15.41
N VAL A 183 7.13 -8.41 -15.48
CA VAL A 183 6.47 -9.65 -15.91
C VAL A 183 6.75 -9.91 -17.40
N THR A 184 6.59 -8.86 -18.23
CA THR A 184 6.89 -8.92 -19.65
C THR A 184 8.39 -9.13 -19.89
N ALA A 185 9.26 -8.45 -19.13
CA ALA A 185 10.70 -8.63 -19.20
C ALA A 185 11.14 -10.07 -18.84
N ALA A 186 10.38 -10.76 -18.01
CA ALA A 186 10.58 -12.17 -17.69
C ALA A 186 10.04 -13.16 -18.75
N GLY A 187 9.48 -12.65 -19.87
CA GLY A 187 9.01 -13.47 -21.00
C GLY A 187 7.52 -13.75 -21.03
N TYR A 188 6.74 -13.12 -20.16
CA TYR A 188 5.29 -13.27 -20.13
C TYR A 188 4.61 -12.01 -20.70
N ASN A 189 4.02 -12.15 -21.87
CA ASN A 189 3.34 -11.04 -22.56
C ASN A 189 1.85 -11.34 -22.77
#